data_68e680fe2f6113274d8daeae39ce5c73
#
_entry.id   68e680fe2f6113274d8daeae39ce5c73
#
_cell.length_a   1.000
_cell.length_b   1.000
_cell.length_c   1.000
_cell.angle_alpha   90.00
_cell.angle_beta   90.00
_cell.angle_gamma   90.00
#
_symmetry.space_group_name_H-M   'P 1'
#
loop_
_entity.id
_entity.type
_entity.pdbx_description
1 polymer ?
#
loop_
_entity_poly.entity_id
_entity_poly.type
_entity_poly.pdbx_seq_one_letter_code
_entity_poly.pdbx_strand_id
1 'polypeptide(L)'
;MLETMKRILTMAGKYRHKVTIGIIISLLHSFFSAMDLFAILYISFSINTLTQQKIGVAAAILLVGLTGKIICKYQITEHISGSSYDVFYEKRLEAGEKFKRVPMGYFSEKNLGEIQMAMTTDMNALESSAMSVVENILGSLIYAAVCTLSLIHISEPT
;
A
#
# COMPACT_ATOMS: atom_id res chain seq x y z
N MET A 1 -7.21 7.07 -11.39
CA MET A 1 -6.67 5.97 -10.59
C MET A 1 -5.79 5.03 -11.41
N LEU A 2 -6.30 4.36 -12.44
CA LEU A 2 -5.49 3.55 -13.37
C LEU A 2 -4.35 4.36 -14.03
N GLU A 3 -4.59 5.62 -14.36
CA GLU A 3 -3.55 6.51 -14.90
C GLU A 3 -2.45 6.81 -13.87
N THR A 4 -2.82 7.01 -12.61
CA THR A 4 -1.84 7.24 -11.53
C THR A 4 -0.97 6.01 -11.32
N MET A 5 -1.58 4.81 -11.32
CA MET A 5 -0.84 3.55 -11.28
C MET A 5 0.10 3.38 -12.47
N LYS A 6 -0.37 3.69 -13.70
CA LYS A 6 0.49 3.65 -14.88
C LYS A 6 1.66 4.62 -14.76
N ARG A 7 1.44 5.82 -14.24
CA ARG A 7 2.51 6.82 -14.01
C ARG A 7 3.52 6.33 -12.98
N ILE A 8 3.07 5.75 -11.86
CA ILE A 8 3.96 5.15 -10.85
C ILE A 8 4.77 4.01 -11.45
N LEU A 9 4.15 3.11 -12.21
CA LEU A 9 4.83 2.02 -12.88
C LEU A 9 5.81 2.48 -13.97
N THR A 10 5.52 3.59 -14.66
CA THR A 10 6.46 4.18 -15.63
C THR A 10 7.63 4.87 -14.94
N MET A 11 7.41 5.53 -13.80
CA MET A 11 8.48 6.10 -12.99
C MET A 11 9.37 5.04 -12.34
N ALA A 12 8.79 3.89 -11.96
CA ALA A 12 9.52 2.78 -11.36
C ALA A 12 10.55 2.12 -12.30
N GLY A 13 10.43 2.29 -13.62
CA GLY A 13 11.42 1.85 -14.62
C GLY A 13 11.94 0.43 -14.36
N LYS A 14 13.20 0.32 -13.96
CA LYS A 14 13.90 -0.93 -13.61
C LYS A 14 13.25 -1.71 -12.47
N TYR A 15 12.60 -1.02 -11.52
CA TYR A 15 11.99 -1.62 -10.33
C TYR A 15 10.52 -2.03 -10.51
N ARG A 16 9.98 -1.90 -11.73
CA ARG A 16 8.58 -2.20 -12.06
C ARG A 16 8.13 -3.58 -11.58
N HIS A 17 8.98 -4.58 -11.70
CA HIS A 17 8.67 -5.95 -11.28
C HIS A 17 8.43 -6.04 -9.76
N LYS A 18 9.30 -5.41 -8.95
CA LYS A 18 9.17 -5.39 -7.49
C LYS A 18 7.88 -4.68 -7.05
N VAL A 19 7.55 -3.53 -7.67
CA VAL A 19 6.32 -2.79 -7.42
C VAL A 19 5.09 -3.62 -7.78
N THR A 20 5.12 -4.33 -8.92
CA THR A 20 4.02 -5.21 -9.33
C THR A 20 3.80 -6.35 -8.34
N ILE A 21 4.87 -6.98 -7.85
CA ILE A 21 4.78 -8.01 -6.80
C ILE A 21 4.16 -7.42 -5.53
N GLY A 22 4.60 -6.24 -5.10
CA GLY A 22 4.03 -5.54 -3.94
C GLY A 22 2.53 -5.28 -4.09
N ILE A 23 2.06 -4.90 -5.28
CA ILE A 23 0.64 -4.73 -5.59
C ILE A 23 -0.13 -6.05 -5.44
N ILE A 24 0.39 -7.15 -5.96
CA ILE A 24 -0.25 -8.47 -5.83
C ILE A 24 -0.33 -8.88 -4.35
N ILE A 25 0.72 -8.68 -3.59
CA ILE A 25 0.74 -8.98 -2.16
C ILE A 25 -0.25 -8.07 -1.39
N SER A 26 -0.44 -6.80 -1.82
CA SER A 26 -1.46 -5.91 -1.25
C SER A 26 -2.88 -6.43 -1.46
N LEU A 27 -3.17 -7.08 -2.60
CA LEU A 27 -4.44 -7.74 -2.84
C LEU A 27 -4.64 -8.90 -1.85
N LEU A 28 -3.62 -9.72 -1.65
CA LEU A 28 -3.65 -10.83 -0.72
C LEU A 28 -3.80 -10.36 0.74
N HIS A 29 -3.11 -9.28 1.12
CA HIS A 29 -3.26 -8.63 2.42
C HIS A 29 -4.70 -8.17 2.67
N SER A 30 -5.37 -7.61 1.65
CA SER A 30 -6.78 -7.18 1.75
C SER A 30 -7.72 -8.36 1.97
N PHE A 31 -7.45 -9.51 1.34
CA PHE A 31 -8.18 -10.74 1.56
C PHE A 31 -8.06 -11.22 3.01
N PHE A 32 -6.84 -11.29 3.55
CA PHE A 32 -6.64 -11.65 4.97
C PHE A 32 -7.30 -10.64 5.92
N SER A 33 -7.32 -9.35 5.57
CA SER A 33 -8.01 -8.32 6.36
C SER A 33 -9.53 -8.52 6.38
N ALA A 34 -10.12 -9.03 5.32
CA ALA A 34 -11.54 -9.35 5.29
C ALA A 34 -11.90 -10.57 6.17
N MET A 35 -10.97 -11.48 6.42
CA MET A 35 -11.20 -12.63 7.30
C MET A 35 -11.60 -12.22 8.73
N ASP A 36 -11.07 -11.11 9.23
CA ASP A 36 -11.44 -10.57 10.56
C ASP A 36 -12.93 -10.25 10.61
N LEU A 37 -13.46 -9.61 9.56
CA LEU A 37 -14.87 -9.30 9.44
C LEU A 37 -15.72 -10.57 9.35
N PHE A 38 -15.31 -11.55 8.58
CA PHE A 38 -16.01 -12.84 8.47
C PHE A 38 -16.08 -13.57 9.81
N ALA A 39 -15.02 -13.54 10.61
CA ALA A 39 -15.01 -14.15 11.93
C ALA A 39 -16.02 -13.46 12.88
N ILE A 40 -16.10 -12.13 12.84
CA ILE A 40 -17.08 -11.36 13.64
C ILE A 40 -18.51 -11.69 13.20
N LEU A 41 -18.77 -11.70 11.90
CA LEU A 41 -20.09 -12.05 11.35
C LEU A 41 -20.48 -13.48 11.73
N TYR A 42 -19.56 -14.44 11.62
CA TYR A 42 -19.80 -15.83 12.00
C TYR A 42 -20.23 -15.98 13.47
N ILE A 43 -19.58 -15.25 14.38
CA ILE A 43 -19.98 -15.23 15.81
C ILE A 43 -21.35 -14.55 15.98
N SER A 44 -21.59 -13.41 15.32
CA SER A 44 -22.85 -12.68 15.40
C SER A 44 -24.05 -13.54 14.99
N PHE A 45 -23.94 -14.26 13.89
CA PHE A 45 -25.01 -15.17 13.45
C PHE A 45 -25.16 -16.39 14.33
N SER A 46 -24.13 -16.79 15.03
CA SER A 46 -24.14 -17.96 15.92
C SER A 46 -24.49 -17.64 17.36
N ILE A 47 -24.82 -16.38 17.69
CA ILE A 47 -24.95 -15.91 19.08
C ILE A 47 -25.96 -16.72 19.91
N ASN A 48 -27.06 -17.15 19.29
CA ASN A 48 -28.10 -17.93 19.94
C ASN A 48 -27.78 -19.44 20.08
N THR A 49 -26.70 -19.90 19.39
CA THR A 49 -26.29 -21.32 19.34
C THR A 49 -24.80 -21.46 19.59
N LEU A 50 -24.24 -20.61 20.44
CA LEU A 50 -22.81 -20.63 20.77
C LEU A 50 -22.40 -21.98 21.39
N THR A 51 -21.54 -22.67 20.70
CA THR A 51 -20.89 -23.90 21.16
C THR A 51 -19.39 -23.68 21.21
N GLN A 52 -18.69 -24.37 22.10
CA GLN A 52 -17.23 -24.30 22.21
C GLN A 52 -16.52 -24.52 20.87
N GLN A 53 -17.04 -25.40 20.03
CA GLN A 53 -16.53 -25.63 18.68
C GLN A 53 -16.63 -24.40 17.77
N LYS A 54 -17.73 -23.67 17.80
CA LYS A 54 -17.93 -22.46 16.98
C LYS A 54 -16.99 -21.35 17.39
N ILE A 55 -16.76 -21.19 18.69
CA ILE A 55 -15.76 -20.25 19.23
C ILE A 55 -14.36 -20.63 18.75
N GLY A 56 -14.01 -21.91 18.79
CA GLY A 56 -12.74 -22.43 18.31
C GLY A 56 -12.52 -22.17 16.81
N VAL A 57 -13.54 -22.36 15.98
CA VAL A 57 -13.48 -22.06 14.54
C VAL A 57 -13.27 -20.57 14.30
N ALA A 58 -14.03 -19.70 14.97
CA ALA A 58 -13.87 -18.25 14.84
C ALA A 58 -12.46 -17.79 15.26
N ALA A 59 -11.95 -18.32 16.37
CA ALA A 59 -10.60 -18.05 16.83
C ALA A 59 -9.54 -18.52 15.82
N ALA A 60 -9.72 -19.68 15.21
CA ALA A 60 -8.83 -20.17 14.16
C ALA A 60 -8.82 -19.26 12.91
N ILE A 61 -10.00 -18.80 12.47
CA ILE A 61 -10.12 -17.84 11.34
C ILE A 61 -9.39 -16.53 11.67
N LEU A 62 -9.57 -15.98 12.87
CA LEU A 62 -8.87 -14.77 13.31
C LEU A 62 -7.35 -14.96 13.35
N LEU A 63 -6.87 -16.08 13.88
CA LEU A 63 -5.43 -16.36 13.95
C LEU A 63 -4.81 -16.50 12.55
N VAL A 64 -5.48 -17.17 11.63
CA VAL A 64 -5.02 -17.31 10.23
C VAL A 64 -5.06 -15.93 9.54
N GLY A 65 -6.13 -15.15 9.71
CA GLY A 65 -6.24 -13.81 9.17
C GLY A 65 -5.12 -12.89 9.68
N LEU A 66 -4.90 -12.88 10.99
CA LEU A 66 -3.88 -12.04 11.63
C LEU A 66 -2.46 -12.41 11.19
N THR A 67 -2.12 -13.70 11.19
CA THR A 67 -0.79 -14.17 10.73
C THR A 67 -0.57 -13.87 9.26
N GLY A 68 -1.57 -14.11 8.40
CA GLY A 68 -1.51 -13.77 6.99
C GLY A 68 -1.32 -12.27 6.75
N LYS A 69 -2.03 -11.42 7.49
CA LYS A 69 -1.85 -9.95 7.45
C LYS A 69 -0.43 -9.53 7.80
N ILE A 70 0.11 -10.03 8.87
CA ILE A 70 1.47 -9.67 9.33
C ILE A 70 2.50 -10.05 8.27
N ILE A 71 2.42 -11.26 7.72
CA ILE A 71 3.34 -11.74 6.70
C ILE A 71 3.22 -10.88 5.43
N CYS A 72 1.99 -10.65 4.94
CA CYS A 72 1.76 -9.82 3.76
C CYS A 72 2.25 -8.39 3.98
N LYS A 73 1.98 -7.79 5.16
CA LYS A 73 2.42 -6.43 5.47
C LYS A 73 3.94 -6.30 5.45
N TYR A 74 4.65 -7.26 6.01
CA TYR A 74 6.11 -7.32 5.97
C TYR A 74 6.62 -7.34 4.52
N GLN A 75 6.07 -8.20 3.69
CA GLN A 75 6.43 -8.32 2.28
C GLN A 75 6.11 -7.07 1.46
N ILE A 76 4.95 -6.43 1.73
CA ILE A 76 4.57 -5.17 1.09
C ILE A 76 5.61 -4.09 1.41
N THR A 77 5.98 -3.95 2.68
CA THR A 77 6.96 -2.95 3.12
C THR A 77 8.30 -3.19 2.43
N GLU A 78 8.78 -4.42 2.36
CA GLU A 78 10.04 -4.75 1.72
C GLU A 78 10.03 -4.45 0.21
N HIS A 79 8.98 -4.86 -0.50
CA HIS A 79 8.93 -4.72 -1.96
C HIS A 79 8.54 -3.32 -2.42
N ILE A 80 7.62 -2.65 -1.75
CA ILE A 80 7.14 -1.32 -2.14
C ILE A 80 8.07 -0.25 -1.58
N SER A 81 8.32 -0.23 -0.28
CA SER A 81 9.13 0.81 0.35
C SER A 81 10.59 0.73 -0.13
N GLY A 82 11.18 -0.47 -0.16
CA GLY A 82 12.54 -0.65 -0.66
C GLY A 82 12.69 -0.18 -2.12
N SER A 83 11.74 -0.55 -2.99
CA SER A 83 11.77 -0.12 -4.40
C SER A 83 11.56 1.39 -4.56
N SER A 84 10.73 2.01 -3.71
CA SER A 84 10.49 3.43 -3.73
C SER A 84 11.76 4.20 -3.35
N TYR A 85 12.46 3.80 -2.30
CA TYR A 85 13.75 4.39 -1.93
C TYR A 85 14.76 4.34 -3.08
N ASP A 86 14.88 3.20 -3.76
CA ASP A 86 15.78 3.04 -4.90
C ASP A 86 15.42 3.99 -6.06
N VAL A 87 14.12 4.10 -6.40
CA VAL A 87 13.64 4.99 -7.47
C VAL A 87 13.91 6.45 -7.14
N PHE A 88 13.59 6.89 -5.92
CA PHE A 88 13.80 8.28 -5.53
C PHE A 88 15.29 8.61 -5.34
N TYR A 89 16.11 7.65 -4.94
CA TYR A 89 17.56 7.79 -4.94
C TYR A 89 18.11 8.05 -6.34
N GLU A 90 17.70 7.25 -7.35
CA GLU A 90 18.09 7.48 -8.75
C GLU A 90 17.62 8.85 -9.25
N LYS A 91 16.39 9.28 -8.87
CA LYS A 91 15.88 10.60 -9.25
C LYS A 91 16.66 11.75 -8.62
N ARG A 92 17.10 11.61 -7.36
CA ARG A 92 17.99 12.60 -6.72
C ARG A 92 19.35 12.69 -7.41
N LEU A 93 19.92 11.55 -7.80
CA LEU A 93 21.17 11.53 -8.58
C LEU A 93 21.00 12.20 -9.94
N GLU A 94 19.92 11.88 -10.68
CA GLU A 94 19.61 12.48 -11.98
C GLU A 94 19.47 14.02 -11.86
N ALA A 95 18.78 14.50 -10.82
CA ALA A 95 18.67 15.92 -10.55
C ALA A 95 20.04 16.56 -10.24
N GLY A 96 20.86 15.91 -9.42
CA GLY A 96 22.21 16.35 -9.12
C GLY A 96 23.09 16.46 -10.38
N GLU A 97 23.02 15.49 -11.29
CA GLU A 97 23.75 15.54 -12.56
C GLU A 97 23.26 16.68 -13.48
N LYS A 98 21.97 17.01 -13.45
CA LYS A 98 21.42 18.17 -14.18
C LYS A 98 21.95 19.47 -13.59
N PHE A 99 22.03 19.60 -12.27
CA PHE A 99 22.58 20.80 -11.63
C PHE A 99 24.04 21.08 -11.95
N LYS A 100 24.86 20.05 -12.17
CA LYS A 100 26.25 20.23 -12.63
C LYS A 100 26.38 20.95 -13.97
N ARG A 101 25.33 20.92 -14.78
CA ARG A 101 25.29 21.54 -16.14
C ARG A 101 24.69 22.95 -16.13
N VAL A 102 24.17 23.40 -15.00
CA VAL A 102 23.56 24.73 -14.87
C VAL A 102 24.63 25.78 -14.63
N PRO A 103 24.59 26.95 -15.32
CA PRO A 103 25.56 28.04 -15.11
C PRO A 103 25.58 28.51 -13.65
N MET A 104 26.75 28.87 -13.15
CA MET A 104 26.93 29.33 -11.74
C MET A 104 26.03 30.52 -11.36
N GLY A 105 25.71 31.39 -12.32
CA GLY A 105 24.82 32.53 -12.08
C GLY A 105 23.36 32.13 -11.74
N TYR A 106 22.97 30.89 -11.94
CA TYR A 106 21.67 30.38 -11.53
C TYR A 106 21.60 30.13 -10.00
N PHE A 107 22.72 29.89 -9.36
CA PHE A 107 22.81 29.59 -7.93
C PHE A 107 22.89 30.89 -7.10
N SER A 108 21.86 31.76 -7.19
CA SER A 108 21.67 32.86 -6.26
C SER A 108 21.16 32.33 -4.91
N GLU A 109 21.27 33.14 -3.84
CA GLU A 109 20.80 32.73 -2.51
C GLU A 109 19.33 32.27 -2.50
N LYS A 110 18.48 32.99 -3.24
CA LYS A 110 17.06 32.64 -3.38
C LYS A 110 16.87 31.29 -4.08
N ASN A 111 17.49 31.11 -5.22
CA ASN A 111 17.38 29.87 -6.00
C ASN A 111 18.00 28.67 -5.26
N LEU A 112 19.06 28.89 -4.50
CA LEU A 112 19.68 27.82 -3.72
C LEU A 112 18.72 27.29 -2.64
N GLY A 113 17.97 28.16 -1.95
CA GLY A 113 16.95 27.75 -0.98
C GLY A 113 15.81 26.95 -1.62
N GLU A 114 15.33 27.40 -2.79
CA GLU A 114 14.29 26.68 -3.55
C GLU A 114 14.77 25.29 -4.01
N ILE A 115 16.00 25.19 -4.53
CA ILE A 115 16.61 23.93 -4.93
C ILE A 115 16.76 22.99 -3.73
N GLN A 116 17.24 23.51 -2.59
CA GLN A 116 17.39 22.72 -1.38
C GLN A 116 16.05 22.19 -0.90
N MET A 117 15.00 23.01 -0.87
CA MET A 117 13.65 22.59 -0.49
C MET A 117 13.12 21.50 -1.43
N ALA A 118 13.25 21.69 -2.75
CA ALA A 118 12.83 20.72 -3.73
C ALA A 118 13.55 19.37 -3.59
N MET A 119 14.86 19.38 -3.37
CA MET A 119 15.69 18.17 -3.25
C MET A 119 15.51 17.42 -1.93
N THR A 120 15.06 18.10 -0.88
CA THR A 120 14.87 17.50 0.45
C THR A 120 13.38 17.30 0.76
N THR A 121 12.66 18.38 1.02
CA THR A 121 11.28 18.34 1.52
C THR A 121 10.33 17.80 0.48
N ASP A 122 10.35 18.35 -0.74
CA ASP A 122 9.41 17.98 -1.79
C ASP A 122 9.64 16.55 -2.28
N MET A 123 10.91 16.17 -2.45
CA MET A 123 11.25 14.79 -2.84
C MET A 123 10.86 13.78 -1.76
N ASN A 124 11.03 14.10 -0.47
CA ASN A 124 10.59 13.23 0.62
C ASN A 124 9.06 13.14 0.69
N ALA A 125 8.35 14.24 0.47
CA ALA A 125 6.89 14.26 0.42
C ALA A 125 6.34 13.43 -0.75
N LEU A 126 6.96 13.53 -1.92
CA LEU A 126 6.62 12.71 -3.09
C LEU A 126 6.87 11.22 -2.84
N GLU A 127 8.00 10.88 -2.24
CA GLU A 127 8.37 9.51 -1.89
C GLU A 127 7.35 8.88 -0.94
N SER A 128 7.04 9.55 0.18
CA SER A 128 6.06 9.07 1.15
C SER A 128 4.65 8.98 0.57
N SER A 129 4.25 9.95 -0.26
CA SER A 129 2.94 9.95 -0.93
C SER A 129 2.83 8.81 -1.95
N ALA A 130 3.88 8.55 -2.73
CA ALA A 130 3.90 7.46 -3.69
C ALA A 130 3.77 6.09 -2.99
N MET A 131 4.46 5.89 -1.88
CA MET A 131 4.34 4.68 -1.04
C MET A 131 2.91 4.52 -0.51
N SER A 132 2.35 5.56 0.10
CA SER A 132 0.99 5.55 0.66
C SER A 132 -0.08 5.23 -0.37
N VAL A 133 0.04 5.78 -1.58
CA VAL A 133 -0.92 5.53 -2.66
C VAL A 133 -0.94 4.06 -3.04
N VAL A 134 0.23 3.46 -3.25
CA VAL A 134 0.31 2.04 -3.65
C VAL A 134 -0.14 1.12 -2.52
N GLU A 135 0.24 1.41 -1.29
CA GLU A 135 -0.03 0.55 -0.14
C GLU A 135 -1.49 0.62 0.34
N ASN A 136 -2.04 1.83 0.45
CA ASN A 136 -3.33 2.03 1.12
C ASN A 136 -4.52 2.09 0.15
N ILE A 137 -4.40 2.74 -1.01
CA ILE A 137 -5.56 2.95 -1.88
C ILE A 137 -6.05 1.65 -2.50
N LEU A 138 -5.14 0.82 -3.00
CA LEU A 138 -5.53 -0.48 -3.58
C LEU A 138 -6.12 -1.41 -2.52
N GLY A 139 -5.46 -1.51 -1.36
CA GLY A 139 -5.93 -2.33 -0.25
C GLY A 139 -7.32 -1.92 0.24
N SER A 140 -7.54 -0.63 0.43
CA SER A 140 -8.82 -0.10 0.93
C SER A 140 -9.98 -0.33 -0.03
N LEU A 141 -9.76 -0.19 -1.35
CA LEU A 141 -10.82 -0.42 -2.34
C LEU A 141 -11.27 -1.86 -2.39
N ILE A 142 -10.32 -2.79 -2.36
CA ILE A 142 -10.65 -4.21 -2.39
C ILE A 142 -11.33 -4.62 -1.09
N TYR A 143 -10.81 -4.16 0.04
CA TYR A 143 -11.45 -4.37 1.33
C TYR A 143 -12.90 -3.85 1.34
N ALA A 144 -13.14 -2.62 0.89
CA ALA A 144 -14.48 -2.05 0.77
C ALA A 144 -15.38 -2.87 -0.17
N ALA A 145 -14.87 -3.31 -1.32
CA ALA A 145 -15.64 -4.15 -2.25
C ALA A 145 -16.02 -5.50 -1.62
N VAL A 146 -15.08 -6.18 -0.95
CA VAL A 146 -15.34 -7.45 -0.25
C VAL A 146 -16.38 -7.27 0.85
N CYS A 147 -16.25 -6.20 1.67
CA CYS A 147 -17.21 -5.91 2.73
C CYS A 147 -18.61 -5.64 2.16
N THR A 148 -18.71 -4.84 1.10
CA THR A 148 -19.99 -4.51 0.46
C THR A 148 -20.67 -5.76 -0.13
N LEU A 149 -19.92 -6.58 -0.86
CA LEU A 149 -20.44 -7.84 -1.41
C LEU A 149 -20.89 -8.81 -0.30
N SER A 150 -20.14 -8.90 0.79
CA SER A 150 -20.50 -9.73 1.94
C SER A 150 -21.80 -9.26 2.59
N LEU A 151 -21.98 -7.95 2.75
CA LEU A 151 -23.20 -7.38 3.34
C LEU A 151 -24.41 -7.58 2.41
N ILE A 152 -24.25 -7.43 1.10
CA ILE A 152 -25.33 -7.68 0.11
C ILE A 152 -25.76 -9.15 0.18
N HIS A 153 -24.81 -10.07 0.21
CA HIS A 153 -25.11 -11.51 0.26
C HIS A 153 -25.82 -11.92 1.58
N ILE A 154 -25.54 -11.22 2.68
CA ILE A 154 -26.17 -11.45 3.98
C ILE A 154 -27.56 -10.80 4.04
N SER A 155 -27.77 -9.68 3.34
CA SER A 155 -29.02 -8.93 3.37
C SER A 155 -30.08 -9.47 2.40
N GLU A 156 -29.79 -10.45 1.53
CA GLU A 156 -30.80 -11.12 0.75
C GLU A 156 -31.65 -12.02 1.67
N PRO A 157 -32.92 -11.67 1.96
CA PRO A 157 -33.79 -12.53 2.74
C PRO A 157 -34.12 -13.76 1.87
N THR A 158 -33.76 -14.89 2.34
CA THR A 158 -34.31 -16.18 1.88
C THR A 158 -35.79 -16.25 2.14
#